data_87c3550b79e789666aedb87649e9ce8d
#
_entry.id   87c3550b79e789666aedb87649e9ce8d
#
_cell.length_a   1.000
_cell.length_b   1.000
_cell.length_c   1.000
_cell.angle_alpha   90.00
_cell.angle_beta   90.00
_cell.angle_gamma   90.00
#
_symmetry.space_group_name_H-M   'P 1'
#
loop_
_entity.id
_entity.type
_entity.pdbx_description
1 polymer ?
#
loop_
_entity_poly.entity_id
_entity_poly.type
_entity_poly.pdbx_seq_one_letter_code
_entity_poly.pdbx_strand_id
1 'polypeptide(L)'
;MRALPLLFAAGVLSACVAGSPRTLSDQYHTYEYGDFFRIADGRDTQVIVRGNPFALNQAEFDRFVTSNMAAMPYGPKTTFTTAQSASAHPDYEVVWLFNGPRTAQPNDLCRNPQGVSGQPGPTEQLRVIAAFCRYDRTNSWVEGWLDGGPQGVPREGVTVLVQQMTRELFPTVNRNDPQKDSCKGPLC
;
A
#
# COMPACT_ATOMS: atom_id res chain seq x y z
N MET A 1 27.98 -32.80 52.93
CA MET A 1 27.03 -31.84 52.32
C MET A 1 27.63 -31.43 50.96
N ARG A 2 27.04 -31.92 49.86
CA ARG A 2 27.47 -31.66 48.48
C ARG A 2 26.44 -30.77 47.84
N ALA A 3 26.80 -29.53 47.51
CA ALA A 3 25.96 -28.57 46.76
C ALA A 3 26.02 -28.90 45.28
N LEU A 4 24.85 -29.09 44.67
CA LEU A 4 24.65 -29.27 43.22
C LEU A 4 24.46 -27.90 42.58
N PRO A 5 25.18 -27.52 41.54
CA PRO A 5 24.87 -26.27 40.82
C PRO A 5 23.69 -26.50 39.83
N LEU A 6 22.65 -25.68 39.97
CA LEU A 6 21.58 -25.54 38.97
C LEU A 6 22.10 -24.78 37.75
N LEU A 7 22.19 -25.47 36.63
CA LEU A 7 22.40 -24.85 35.31
C LEU A 7 21.08 -24.30 34.80
N PHE A 8 20.94 -22.98 34.80
CA PHE A 8 19.87 -22.28 34.08
C PHE A 8 20.19 -22.29 32.56
N ALA A 9 19.49 -23.11 31.80
CA ALA A 9 19.49 -23.02 30.35
C ALA A 9 18.63 -21.82 29.92
N ALA A 10 19.25 -20.71 29.53
CA ALA A 10 18.58 -19.59 28.89
C ALA A 10 18.19 -20.00 27.45
N GLY A 11 16.93 -20.37 27.28
CA GLY A 11 16.33 -20.57 25.97
C GLY A 11 16.25 -19.23 25.21
N VAL A 12 17.09 -19.07 24.20
CA VAL A 12 16.97 -17.96 23.25
C VAL A 12 15.73 -18.24 22.41
N LEU A 13 14.63 -17.56 22.73
CA LEU A 13 13.45 -17.47 21.88
C LEU A 13 13.84 -16.68 20.63
N SER A 14 14.18 -17.39 19.55
CA SER A 14 14.27 -16.81 18.22
C SER A 14 12.86 -16.39 17.83
N ALA A 15 12.51 -15.12 18.08
CA ALA A 15 11.34 -14.49 17.49
C ALA A 15 11.57 -14.51 15.98
N CYS A 16 10.86 -15.36 15.24
CA CYS A 16 10.73 -15.25 13.79
C CYS A 16 10.12 -13.87 13.52
N VAL A 17 10.95 -12.91 13.12
CA VAL A 17 10.49 -11.62 12.62
C VAL A 17 9.71 -11.94 11.35
N ALA A 18 8.39 -11.79 11.39
CA ALA A 18 7.57 -11.82 10.20
C ALA A 18 8.20 -10.90 9.16
N GLY A 19 8.37 -11.38 7.93
CA GLY A 19 9.17 -10.70 6.92
C GLY A 19 8.80 -9.23 6.77
N SER A 20 9.81 -8.38 6.60
CA SER A 20 9.57 -6.97 6.32
C SER A 20 8.82 -6.82 4.99
N PRO A 21 7.88 -5.86 4.88
CA PRO A 21 7.23 -5.55 3.61
C PRO A 21 8.24 -5.21 2.53
N ARG A 22 8.00 -5.70 1.32
CA ARG A 22 8.80 -5.39 0.12
C ARG A 22 7.89 -4.72 -0.90
N THR A 23 8.37 -3.67 -1.55
CA THR A 23 7.60 -2.93 -2.55
C THR A 23 8.41 -2.72 -3.82
N LEU A 24 7.68 -2.63 -4.93
CA LEU A 24 8.14 -2.17 -6.23
C LEU A 24 7.14 -1.14 -6.75
N SER A 25 7.60 0.03 -7.15
CA SER A 25 6.75 1.12 -7.63
C SER A 25 7.29 1.73 -8.91
N ASP A 26 6.38 2.25 -9.73
CA ASP A 26 6.73 3.02 -10.93
C ASP A 26 5.65 4.05 -11.25
N GLN A 27 6.01 5.06 -12.03
CA GLN A 27 5.12 6.10 -12.51
C GLN A 27 5.15 6.12 -14.03
N TYR A 28 3.98 6.29 -14.64
CA TYR A 28 3.91 6.49 -16.09
C TYR A 28 4.25 7.96 -16.45
N HIS A 29 4.63 8.18 -17.70
CA HIS A 29 4.99 9.51 -18.21
C HIS A 29 3.91 10.58 -18.05
N THR A 30 2.66 10.16 -17.84
CA THR A 30 1.52 11.06 -17.59
C THR A 30 1.40 11.49 -16.13
N TYR A 31 2.21 10.94 -15.22
CA TYR A 31 2.19 11.34 -13.83
C TYR A 31 2.95 12.65 -13.63
N GLU A 32 2.25 13.67 -13.20
CA GLU A 32 2.84 14.95 -12.80
C GLU A 32 3.02 14.97 -11.27
N TYR A 33 4.24 15.25 -10.83
CA TYR A 33 4.53 15.36 -9.40
C TYR A 33 3.74 16.53 -8.80
N GLY A 34 2.95 16.23 -7.78
CA GLY A 34 1.99 17.18 -7.19
C GLY A 34 0.57 17.07 -7.74
N ASP A 35 0.31 16.26 -8.75
CA ASP A 35 -1.06 16.04 -9.27
C ASP A 35 -1.98 15.57 -8.17
N PHE A 36 -1.55 14.59 -7.37
CA PHE A 36 -2.35 14.10 -6.27
C PHE A 36 -2.70 15.21 -5.28
N PHE A 37 -1.75 16.08 -4.95
CA PHE A 37 -2.03 17.23 -4.07
C PHE A 37 -3.10 18.15 -4.68
N ARG A 38 -2.95 18.51 -5.93
CA ARG A 38 -3.85 19.42 -6.65
C ARG A 38 -5.29 18.91 -6.76
N ILE A 39 -5.49 17.59 -6.92
CA ILE A 39 -6.82 16.99 -7.10
C ILE A 39 -7.48 16.58 -5.79
N ALA A 40 -6.69 16.31 -4.73
CA ALA A 40 -7.17 15.72 -3.49
C ALA A 40 -7.25 16.70 -2.32
N ASP A 41 -6.53 17.84 -2.37
CA ASP A 41 -6.51 18.78 -1.24
C ASP A 41 -7.89 19.41 -1.00
N GLY A 42 -8.39 19.24 0.22
CA GLY A 42 -9.73 19.67 0.62
C GLY A 42 -10.88 18.85 0.03
N ARG A 43 -10.61 17.69 -0.58
CA ARG A 43 -11.59 16.80 -1.21
C ARG A 43 -11.43 15.38 -0.69
N ASP A 44 -12.44 14.55 -0.92
CA ASP A 44 -12.31 13.11 -0.74
C ASP A 44 -11.54 12.47 -1.90
N THR A 45 -10.84 11.38 -1.62
CA THR A 45 -10.23 10.54 -2.64
C THR A 45 -10.98 9.22 -2.70
N GLN A 46 -11.55 8.92 -3.87
CA GLN A 46 -12.27 7.67 -4.10
C GLN A 46 -11.32 6.49 -4.08
N VAL A 47 -11.67 5.45 -3.31
CA VAL A 47 -10.89 4.22 -3.18
C VAL A 47 -11.76 3.02 -3.50
N ILE A 48 -11.20 2.07 -4.24
CA ILE A 48 -11.81 0.76 -4.49
C ILE A 48 -10.88 -0.29 -3.88
N VAL A 49 -11.41 -1.14 -3.00
CA VAL A 49 -10.65 -2.23 -2.37
C VAL A 49 -11.19 -3.56 -2.85
N ARG A 50 -10.32 -4.41 -3.37
CA ARG A 50 -10.63 -5.75 -3.86
C ARG A 50 -9.80 -6.80 -3.14
N GLY A 51 -10.45 -7.90 -2.77
CA GLY A 51 -9.85 -8.95 -1.94
C GLY A 51 -9.77 -8.56 -0.47
N ASN A 52 -9.58 -9.57 0.37
CA ASN A 52 -9.51 -9.40 1.82
C ASN A 52 -8.71 -10.57 2.41
N PRO A 53 -7.47 -10.34 2.88
CA PRO A 53 -6.62 -11.39 3.43
C PRO A 53 -7.00 -11.78 4.87
N PHE A 54 -8.02 -11.14 5.44
CA PHE A 54 -8.46 -11.38 6.81
C PHE A 54 -9.87 -11.99 6.85
N ALA A 55 -10.26 -12.55 7.99
CA ALA A 55 -11.62 -12.98 8.26
C ALA A 55 -12.54 -11.82 8.69
N LEU A 56 -12.35 -10.63 8.10
CA LEU A 56 -13.20 -9.46 8.32
C LEU A 56 -14.30 -9.40 7.26
N ASN A 57 -15.41 -8.71 7.56
CA ASN A 57 -16.31 -8.34 6.49
C ASN A 57 -15.68 -7.25 5.60
N GLN A 58 -16.14 -7.12 4.35
CA GLN A 58 -15.53 -6.22 3.38
C GLN A 58 -15.53 -4.77 3.86
N ALA A 59 -16.61 -4.28 4.47
CA ALA A 59 -16.69 -2.90 4.94
C ALA A 59 -15.71 -2.59 6.09
N GLU A 60 -15.41 -3.57 6.93
CA GLU A 60 -14.38 -3.44 7.98
C GLU A 60 -12.99 -3.41 7.37
N PHE A 61 -12.75 -4.25 6.36
CA PHE A 61 -11.46 -4.27 5.66
C PHE A 61 -11.26 -2.98 4.85
N ASP A 62 -12.28 -2.47 4.18
CA ASP A 62 -12.26 -1.19 3.48
C ASP A 62 -11.85 -0.04 4.41
N ARG A 63 -12.48 0.03 5.59
CA ARG A 63 -12.10 1.02 6.62
C ARG A 63 -10.69 0.83 7.13
N PHE A 64 -10.24 -0.42 7.28
CA PHE A 64 -8.86 -0.71 7.66
C PHE A 64 -7.88 -0.18 6.62
N VAL A 65 -8.11 -0.41 5.33
CA VAL A 65 -7.24 0.09 4.25
C VAL A 65 -7.25 1.62 4.22
N THR A 66 -8.43 2.24 4.13
CA THR A 66 -8.54 3.70 3.99
C THR A 66 -7.98 4.48 5.19
N SER A 67 -8.16 3.97 6.42
CA SER A 67 -7.58 4.60 7.62
C SER A 67 -6.04 4.52 7.64
N ASN A 68 -5.46 3.45 7.10
CA ASN A 68 -4.01 3.32 7.00
C ASN A 68 -3.41 4.16 5.86
N MET A 69 -4.16 4.41 4.79
CA MET A 69 -3.77 5.37 3.75
C MET A 69 -3.70 6.80 4.28
N ALA A 70 -4.57 7.18 5.21
CA ALA A 70 -4.59 8.52 5.81
C ALA A 70 -3.36 8.85 6.66
N ALA A 71 -2.53 7.87 7.01
CA ALA A 71 -1.31 8.05 7.82
C ALA A 71 -0.13 8.67 7.05
N MET A 72 -0.37 9.40 5.96
CA MET A 72 0.67 10.14 5.23
C MET A 72 1.09 11.39 6.00
N PRO A 73 2.38 11.54 6.39
CA PRO A 73 2.83 12.69 7.16
C PRO A 73 2.90 13.97 6.30
N TYR A 74 3.02 13.83 5.00
CA TYR A 74 3.09 14.93 4.02
C TYR A 74 2.21 14.58 2.82
N GLY A 75 1.13 15.30 2.65
CA GLY A 75 0.19 15.05 1.57
C GLY A 75 -0.97 16.05 1.60
N PRO A 76 -1.89 15.96 0.64
CA PRO A 76 -3.10 16.76 0.65
C PRO A 76 -3.98 16.40 1.85
N LYS A 77 -4.77 17.36 2.30
CA LYS A 77 -5.83 17.12 3.28
C LYS A 77 -6.99 16.43 2.58
N THR A 78 -6.99 15.11 2.56
CA THR A 78 -8.00 14.29 1.89
C THR A 78 -8.55 13.23 2.83
N THR A 79 -9.78 12.81 2.60
CA THR A 79 -10.38 11.61 3.21
C THR A 79 -10.41 10.51 2.16
N PHE A 80 -9.71 9.42 2.41
CA PHE A 80 -9.83 8.21 1.58
C PHE A 80 -11.13 7.50 1.90
N THR A 81 -11.99 7.30 0.91
CA THR A 81 -13.32 6.71 1.12
C THR A 81 -13.68 5.69 0.04
N THR A 82 -14.29 4.58 0.45
CA THR A 82 -14.90 3.61 -0.47
C THR A 82 -16.36 3.91 -0.76
N ALA A 83 -17.00 4.78 0.04
CA ALA A 83 -18.33 5.30 -0.25
C ALA A 83 -18.25 6.30 -1.41
N GLN A 84 -19.27 6.29 -2.28
CA GLN A 84 -19.37 7.29 -3.33
C GLN A 84 -19.43 8.69 -2.72
N SER A 85 -18.55 9.58 -3.13
CA SER A 85 -18.49 10.95 -2.62
C SER A 85 -18.60 11.98 -3.74
N ALA A 86 -19.48 12.95 -3.55
CA ALA A 86 -19.62 14.07 -4.47
C ALA A 86 -18.46 15.08 -4.39
N SER A 87 -17.66 15.03 -3.32
CA SER A 87 -16.46 15.87 -3.17
C SER A 87 -15.24 15.28 -3.85
N ALA A 88 -15.24 13.97 -4.13
CA ALA A 88 -14.13 13.32 -4.83
C ALA A 88 -14.02 13.81 -6.28
N HIS A 89 -12.78 13.91 -6.77
CA HIS A 89 -12.57 14.26 -8.18
C HIS A 89 -13.05 13.10 -9.06
N PRO A 90 -14.00 13.35 -10.02
CA PRO A 90 -14.67 12.28 -10.74
C PRO A 90 -13.76 11.45 -11.66
N ASP A 91 -12.63 12.01 -12.07
CA ASP A 91 -11.72 11.38 -13.02
C ASP A 91 -10.64 10.53 -12.36
N TYR A 92 -10.54 10.58 -11.03
CA TYR A 92 -9.44 9.95 -10.30
C TYR A 92 -9.94 9.01 -9.22
N GLU A 93 -9.28 7.87 -9.13
CA GLU A 93 -9.53 6.88 -8.08
C GLU A 93 -8.27 6.10 -7.73
N VAL A 94 -8.27 5.47 -6.57
CA VAL A 94 -7.22 4.55 -6.14
C VAL A 94 -7.81 3.16 -6.05
N VAL A 95 -7.20 2.20 -6.73
CA VAL A 95 -7.67 0.81 -6.72
C VAL A 95 -6.63 -0.06 -6.04
N TRP A 96 -7.07 -0.81 -5.03
CA TRP A 96 -6.28 -1.80 -4.30
C TRP A 96 -6.76 -3.20 -4.62
N LEU A 97 -5.83 -4.09 -4.92
CA LEU A 97 -6.08 -5.51 -5.13
C LEU A 97 -5.22 -6.35 -4.20
N PHE A 98 -5.84 -6.98 -3.21
CA PHE A 98 -5.21 -7.91 -2.26
C PHE A 98 -5.38 -9.35 -2.74
N ASN A 99 -4.32 -10.14 -2.73
CA ASN A 99 -4.33 -11.55 -3.18
C ASN A 99 -4.89 -11.72 -4.60
N GLY A 100 -4.60 -10.78 -5.49
CA GLY A 100 -4.97 -10.92 -6.89
C GLY A 100 -4.23 -12.06 -7.60
N PRO A 101 -4.73 -12.51 -8.76
CA PRO A 101 -4.04 -13.51 -9.56
C PRO A 101 -2.63 -13.01 -9.94
N ARG A 102 -1.69 -13.94 -10.12
CA ARG A 102 -0.30 -13.59 -10.48
C ARG A 102 -0.18 -12.82 -11.80
N THR A 103 -1.17 -13.00 -12.68
CA THR A 103 -1.26 -12.32 -13.98
C THR A 103 -1.84 -10.92 -13.91
N ALA A 104 -2.42 -10.50 -12.77
CA ALA A 104 -2.98 -9.17 -12.63
C ALA A 104 -1.88 -8.10 -12.78
N GLN A 105 -2.17 -7.10 -13.60
CA GLN A 105 -1.29 -5.97 -13.89
C GLN A 105 -1.92 -4.66 -13.37
N PRO A 106 -1.12 -3.64 -13.04
CA PRO A 106 -1.64 -2.35 -12.59
C PRO A 106 -2.66 -1.71 -13.55
N ASN A 107 -2.45 -1.86 -14.86
CA ASN A 107 -3.37 -1.33 -15.86
C ASN A 107 -4.74 -2.02 -15.86
N ASP A 108 -4.84 -3.26 -15.41
CA ASP A 108 -6.12 -3.96 -15.32
C ASP A 108 -7.00 -3.35 -14.24
N LEU A 109 -6.37 -2.86 -13.15
CA LEU A 109 -7.06 -2.22 -12.04
C LEU A 109 -7.77 -0.93 -12.50
N CYS A 110 -7.12 -0.13 -13.34
CA CYS A 110 -7.70 1.12 -13.82
C CYS A 110 -8.71 0.92 -14.95
N ARG A 111 -8.50 -0.07 -15.83
CA ARG A 111 -9.42 -0.35 -16.94
C ARG A 111 -10.74 -0.97 -16.50
N ASN A 112 -10.69 -1.84 -15.51
CA ASN A 112 -11.88 -2.54 -15.02
C ASN A 112 -11.78 -2.84 -13.52
N PRO A 113 -11.88 -1.81 -12.66
CA PRO A 113 -11.72 -1.97 -11.22
C PRO A 113 -12.78 -2.88 -10.58
N GLN A 114 -13.92 -3.04 -11.24
CA GLN A 114 -14.99 -3.93 -10.78
C GLN A 114 -14.76 -5.38 -11.22
N GLY A 115 -14.03 -5.61 -12.30
CA GLY A 115 -13.75 -6.95 -12.83
C GLY A 115 -12.53 -7.63 -12.21
N VAL A 116 -11.68 -6.89 -11.48
CA VAL A 116 -10.57 -7.51 -10.75
C VAL A 116 -11.06 -8.08 -9.42
N SER A 117 -10.58 -9.27 -9.08
CA SER A 117 -10.92 -9.93 -7.82
C SER A 117 -9.69 -10.53 -7.15
N GLY A 118 -9.60 -10.38 -5.85
CA GLY A 118 -8.61 -11.04 -5.02
C GLY A 118 -9.16 -12.26 -4.32
N GLN A 119 -8.30 -13.20 -3.99
CA GLN A 119 -8.68 -14.37 -3.20
C GLN A 119 -8.94 -13.94 -1.75
N PRO A 120 -10.10 -14.29 -1.17
CA PRO A 120 -10.37 -14.02 0.23
C PRO A 120 -9.63 -14.99 1.15
N GLY A 121 -9.39 -14.55 2.38
CA GLY A 121 -8.86 -15.38 3.45
C GLY A 121 -7.35 -15.30 3.63
N PRO A 122 -6.85 -15.97 4.69
CA PRO A 122 -5.45 -15.93 5.05
C PRO A 122 -4.55 -16.56 3.98
N THR A 123 -3.36 -15.98 3.84
CA THR A 123 -2.33 -16.41 2.90
C THR A 123 -0.97 -16.41 3.58
N GLU A 124 -0.11 -17.35 3.23
CA GLU A 124 1.27 -17.39 3.71
C GLU A 124 2.12 -16.29 3.08
N GLN A 125 1.75 -15.84 1.88
CA GLN A 125 2.38 -14.72 1.20
C GLN A 125 1.29 -13.82 0.60
N LEU A 126 1.19 -12.62 1.11
CA LEU A 126 0.29 -11.59 0.59
C LEU A 126 0.98 -10.86 -0.56
N ARG A 127 0.29 -10.76 -1.70
CA ARG A 127 0.62 -9.86 -2.79
C ARG A 127 -0.46 -8.80 -2.88
N VAL A 128 -0.06 -7.53 -2.98
CA VAL A 128 -0.96 -6.39 -3.10
C VAL A 128 -0.53 -5.55 -4.30
N ILE A 129 -1.47 -5.14 -5.13
CA ILE A 129 -1.25 -4.13 -6.17
C ILE A 129 -2.12 -2.92 -5.81
N ALA A 130 -1.54 -1.74 -5.86
CA ALA A 130 -2.26 -0.48 -5.77
C ALA A 130 -1.99 0.34 -7.03
N ALA A 131 -3.03 0.95 -7.58
CA ALA A 131 -2.93 1.82 -8.74
C ALA A 131 -3.65 3.14 -8.48
N PHE A 132 -3.01 4.25 -8.84
CA PHE A 132 -3.64 5.56 -8.91
C PHE A 132 -4.08 5.78 -10.36
N CYS A 133 -5.37 5.83 -10.56
CA CYS A 133 -5.99 5.86 -11.86
C CYS A 133 -6.49 7.26 -12.22
N ARG A 134 -6.36 7.61 -13.49
CA ARG A 134 -7.07 8.72 -14.11
C ARG A 134 -7.88 8.16 -15.26
N TYR A 135 -9.21 8.13 -15.12
CA TYR A 135 -10.10 7.35 -15.99
C TYR A 135 -9.68 5.87 -16.02
N ASP A 136 -9.47 5.32 -17.21
CA ASP A 136 -9.01 3.95 -17.47
C ASP A 136 -7.47 3.78 -17.51
N ARG A 137 -6.72 4.84 -17.14
CA ARG A 137 -5.26 4.86 -17.24
C ARG A 137 -4.59 4.90 -15.87
N THR A 138 -3.54 4.13 -15.75
CA THR A 138 -2.68 4.15 -14.56
C THR A 138 -1.71 5.32 -14.63
N ASN A 139 -1.73 6.20 -13.61
CA ASN A 139 -0.74 7.27 -13.45
C ASN A 139 0.49 6.77 -12.69
N SER A 140 0.27 6.10 -11.56
CA SER A 140 1.30 5.47 -10.76
C SER A 140 0.78 4.16 -10.19
N TRP A 141 1.70 3.28 -9.83
CA TRP A 141 1.35 2.01 -9.23
C TRP A 141 2.43 1.53 -8.26
N VAL A 142 2.02 0.67 -7.35
CA VAL A 142 2.90 0.00 -6.40
C VAL A 142 2.47 -1.45 -6.29
N GLU A 143 3.40 -2.35 -6.32
CA GLU A 143 3.22 -3.74 -5.95
C GLU A 143 3.96 -4.02 -4.66
N GLY A 144 3.32 -4.72 -3.74
CA GLY A 144 3.86 -5.04 -2.45
C GLY A 144 3.69 -6.50 -2.06
N TRP A 145 4.64 -7.00 -1.27
CA TRP A 145 4.62 -8.37 -0.75
C TRP A 145 4.89 -8.38 0.74
N LEU A 146 4.20 -9.26 1.42
CA LEU A 146 4.41 -9.54 2.84
C LEU A 146 4.37 -11.03 3.07
N ASP A 147 5.46 -11.57 3.60
CA ASP A 147 5.51 -12.96 4.00
C ASP A 147 4.85 -13.12 5.38
N GLY A 148 3.97 -14.09 5.49
CA GLY A 148 3.28 -14.47 6.72
C GLY A 148 3.78 -15.80 7.25
N GLY A 149 3.00 -16.37 8.16
CA GLY A 149 3.19 -17.72 8.68
C GLY A 149 2.02 -18.63 8.32
N PRO A 150 1.96 -19.84 8.88
CA PRO A 150 0.84 -20.78 8.68
C PRO A 150 -0.54 -20.23 9.05
N GLN A 151 -0.58 -19.18 9.88
CA GLN A 151 -1.82 -18.49 10.27
C GLN A 151 -2.14 -17.28 9.37
N GLY A 152 -1.37 -17.07 8.29
CA GLY A 152 -1.48 -15.94 7.39
C GLY A 152 -0.58 -14.76 7.77
N VAL A 153 -0.81 -13.63 7.11
CA VAL A 153 -0.03 -12.41 7.32
C VAL A 153 -0.51 -11.65 8.57
N PRO A 154 0.40 -11.09 9.38
CA PRO A 154 0.03 -10.33 10.57
C PRO A 154 -0.60 -8.99 10.18
N ARG A 155 -1.61 -8.56 10.92
CA ARG A 155 -2.35 -7.31 10.66
C ARG A 155 -1.45 -6.09 10.70
N GLU A 156 -0.50 -6.04 11.63
CA GLU A 156 0.49 -4.99 11.77
C GLU A 156 1.39 -4.89 10.54
N GLY A 157 1.79 -6.03 9.98
CA GLY A 157 2.56 -6.08 8.74
C GLY A 157 1.77 -5.51 7.56
N VAL A 158 0.47 -5.82 7.44
CA VAL A 158 -0.39 -5.25 6.40
C VAL A 158 -0.59 -3.74 6.61
N THR A 159 -0.70 -3.27 7.87
CA THR A 159 -0.72 -1.84 8.19
C THR A 159 0.52 -1.13 7.64
N VAL A 160 1.71 -1.64 7.96
CA VAL A 160 2.98 -1.06 7.47
C VAL A 160 3.06 -1.10 5.95
N LEU A 161 2.66 -2.22 5.34
CA LEU A 161 2.64 -2.37 3.88
C LEU A 161 1.74 -1.34 3.21
N VAL A 162 0.49 -1.17 3.68
CA VAL A 162 -0.45 -0.18 3.13
C VAL A 162 0.10 1.25 3.25
N GLN A 163 0.66 1.60 4.41
CA GLN A 163 1.26 2.92 4.63
C GLN A 163 2.47 3.17 3.71
N GLN A 164 3.33 2.17 3.53
CA GLN A 164 4.48 2.26 2.64
C GLN A 164 4.04 2.41 1.19
N MET A 165 3.14 1.53 0.72
CA MET A 165 2.61 1.57 -0.64
C MET A 165 1.90 2.90 -0.94
N THR A 166 1.15 3.46 0.03
CA THR A 166 0.48 4.75 -0.16
C THR A 166 1.49 5.87 -0.41
N ARG A 167 2.60 5.91 0.35
CA ARG A 167 3.66 6.92 0.13
C ARG A 167 4.35 6.77 -1.22
N GLU A 168 4.53 5.54 -1.68
CA GLU A 168 5.15 5.26 -2.98
C GLU A 168 4.19 5.48 -4.15
N LEU A 169 2.88 5.33 -3.93
CA LEU A 169 1.84 5.58 -4.93
C LEU A 169 1.72 7.07 -5.28
N PHE A 170 2.01 7.96 -4.33
CA PHE A 170 1.90 9.41 -4.49
C PHE A 170 3.25 10.12 -4.25
N PRO A 171 4.26 9.88 -5.09
CA PRO A 171 5.53 10.54 -4.93
C PRO A 171 5.38 12.05 -5.18
N THR A 172 5.96 12.84 -4.31
CA THR A 172 5.94 14.32 -4.40
C THR A 172 7.12 14.88 -5.17
N VAL A 173 8.13 14.05 -5.43
CA VAL A 173 9.36 14.42 -6.14
C VAL A 173 9.76 13.32 -7.12
N ASN A 174 10.29 13.72 -8.27
CA ASN A 174 10.90 12.79 -9.19
C ASN A 174 12.26 12.33 -8.65
N ARG A 175 12.34 11.07 -8.20
CA ARG A 175 13.60 10.50 -7.73
C ARG A 175 14.59 10.23 -8.86
N ASN A 176 14.09 10.14 -10.08
CA ASN A 176 14.87 9.87 -11.30
C ASN A 176 15.15 11.16 -12.09
N ASP A 177 14.94 12.36 -11.49
CA ASP A 177 15.20 13.62 -12.15
C ASP A 177 16.73 13.84 -12.25
N PRO A 178 17.30 13.78 -13.48
CA PRO A 178 18.73 14.00 -13.68
C PRO A 178 19.17 15.41 -13.31
N GLN A 179 18.27 16.38 -13.21
CA GLN A 179 18.59 17.75 -12.80
C GLN A 179 18.89 17.87 -11.29
N LYS A 180 18.39 16.98 -10.46
CA LYS A 180 18.73 16.97 -9.02
C LYS A 180 20.20 16.61 -8.77
N ASP A 181 20.79 15.78 -9.62
CA ASP A 181 22.20 15.42 -9.52
C ASP A 181 23.15 16.50 -10.06
N SER A 182 22.63 17.49 -10.78
CA SER A 182 23.42 18.60 -11.32
C SER A 182 23.61 19.76 -10.33
N CYS A 183 22.86 19.77 -9.23
CA CYS A 183 23.04 20.77 -8.17
C CYS A 183 24.23 20.40 -7.26
N LYS A 184 25.45 20.53 -7.77
CA LYS A 184 26.71 20.24 -7.05
C LYS A 184 27.40 21.51 -6.50
N GLY A 185 26.66 22.58 -6.29
CA GLY A 185 27.20 23.84 -5.78
C GLY A 185 26.89 24.10 -4.30
N PRO A 186 27.71 24.92 -3.61
CA PRO A 186 27.45 25.27 -2.21
C PRO A 186 26.21 26.15 -1.99
N LEU A 187 25.44 26.44 -3.03
CA LEU A 187 24.20 27.25 -3.02
C LEU A 187 22.95 26.41 -3.37
N CYS A 188 23.05 25.08 -3.44
CA CYS A 188 21.95 24.13 -3.48
C CYS A 188 21.79 23.46 -2.13
#